data_b72c6e6d9231d19607dda07cc4f403d5
#
_entry.id   b72c6e6d9231d19607dda07cc4f403d5
#
_cell.length_a   1.000
_cell.length_b   1.000
_cell.length_c   1.000
_cell.angle_alpha   90.00
_cell.angle_beta   90.00
_cell.angle_gamma   90.00
#
_symmetry.space_group_name_H-M   'P 1'
#
loop_
_entity.id
_entity.type
_entity.pdbx_description
1 polymer ?
#
loop_
_entity_poly.entity_id
_entity_poly.type
_entity_poly.pdbx_seq_one_letter_code
_entity_poly.pdbx_strand_id
1 'polypeptide(L)'
;MVIFKTEDIVRDEAGKILGLDHSLKSTTLEIGVGQLTTFKQLGFESDKKPDGWYLPKNRNDVAIILETKNSNEDITKKKWINELFSNIDIISRKYKKIVGILYNGYNIDVYKNKELINTAKTLQDKQYYIDLFKDNSIDKNKIYS
;
A
#
# COMPACT_ATOMS: atom_id res chain seq x y z
N MET A 1 27.45 4.56 2.68
CA MET A 1 26.76 4.60 3.98
C MET A 1 25.27 4.76 3.78
N VAL A 2 24.50 3.93 4.47
CA VAL A 2 23.03 4.01 4.39
C VAL A 2 22.55 4.95 5.51
N ILE A 3 21.79 5.96 5.14
CA ILE A 3 21.25 6.93 6.08
C ILE A 3 20.01 6.34 6.75
N PHE A 4 19.96 6.43 8.09
CA PHE A 4 18.79 6.00 8.81
C PHE A 4 17.59 6.91 8.51
N LYS A 5 16.45 6.30 8.22
CA LYS A 5 15.20 7.02 8.01
C LYS A 5 14.21 6.61 9.09
N THR A 6 13.64 7.59 9.77
CA THR A 6 12.57 7.34 10.74
C THR A 6 11.32 6.87 10.02
N GLU A 7 10.40 6.27 10.77
CA GLU A 7 9.14 5.83 10.17
C GLU A 7 8.37 7.01 9.56
N ASP A 8 8.38 8.17 10.20
CA ASP A 8 7.72 9.37 9.66
C ASP A 8 8.31 9.79 8.32
N ILE A 9 9.63 9.78 8.21
CA ILE A 9 10.30 10.12 6.95
C ILE A 9 9.94 9.11 5.87
N VAL A 10 9.96 7.83 6.20
CA VAL A 10 9.62 6.77 5.26
C VAL A 10 8.17 6.94 4.78
N ARG A 11 7.27 7.24 5.70
CA ARG A 11 5.85 7.43 5.35
C ARG A 11 5.65 8.63 4.44
N ASP A 12 6.28 9.76 4.76
CA ASP A 12 6.18 10.96 3.93
C ASP A 12 6.74 10.72 2.53
N GLU A 13 7.88 10.05 2.46
CA GLU A 13 8.53 9.72 1.19
C GLU A 13 7.61 8.83 0.35
N ALA A 14 7.05 7.79 0.96
CA ALA A 14 6.14 6.88 0.27
C ALA A 14 4.89 7.60 -0.22
N GLY A 15 4.34 8.47 0.62
CA GLY A 15 3.15 9.25 0.24
C GLY A 15 3.38 10.08 -0.99
N LYS A 16 4.53 10.70 -1.10
CA LYS A 16 4.87 11.53 -2.27
C LYS A 16 5.09 10.68 -3.51
N ILE A 17 5.85 9.61 -3.38
CA ILE A 17 6.16 8.75 -4.53
C ILE A 17 4.90 8.08 -5.07
N LEU A 18 4.08 7.54 -4.19
CA LEU A 18 2.84 6.88 -4.58
C LEU A 18 1.76 7.86 -5.05
N GLY A 19 1.91 9.14 -4.73
CA GLY A 19 0.88 10.12 -5.05
C GLY A 19 -0.31 10.06 -4.09
N LEU A 20 -0.09 9.66 -2.85
CA LEU A 20 -1.11 9.63 -1.80
C LEU A 20 -1.13 10.93 -1.00
N ASP A 21 -0.13 11.74 -1.17
CA ASP A 21 0.03 12.99 -0.46
C ASP A 21 -0.56 14.13 -1.29
N HIS A 22 -1.48 14.89 -0.67
CA HIS A 22 -2.05 16.08 -1.29
C HIS A 22 -1.40 17.30 -0.66
N SER A 23 -0.44 17.90 -1.33
CA SER A 23 0.28 19.04 -0.80
C SER A 23 -0.63 20.25 -0.49
N LEU A 24 -1.76 20.35 -1.18
CA LEU A 24 -2.66 21.49 -1.06
C LEU A 24 -3.98 21.14 -0.40
N LYS A 25 -4.21 19.89 -0.07
CA LYS A 25 -5.47 19.44 0.49
C LYS A 25 -5.24 18.48 1.62
N SER A 26 -6.16 18.46 2.55
CA SER A 26 -6.16 17.45 3.58
C SER A 26 -6.46 16.09 2.98
N THR A 27 -6.09 15.06 3.71
CA THR A 27 -6.42 13.68 3.45
C THR A 27 -7.92 13.51 3.19
N THR A 28 -8.26 12.68 2.22
CA THR A 28 -9.66 12.37 1.89
C THR A 28 -9.97 10.91 2.20
N LEU A 29 -11.25 10.52 2.06
CA LEU A 29 -11.65 9.13 2.22
C LEU A 29 -11.07 8.24 1.14
N GLU A 30 -10.79 8.79 -0.04
CA GLU A 30 -10.29 8.01 -1.17
C GLU A 30 -8.79 7.84 -1.14
N ILE A 31 -8.05 8.82 -0.65
CA ILE A 31 -6.60 8.82 -0.72
C ILE A 31 -6.02 9.56 0.47
N GLY A 32 -4.94 9.04 1.03
CA GLY A 32 -4.27 9.71 2.12
C GLY A 32 -3.02 9.00 2.60
N VAL A 33 -2.28 9.72 3.43
CA VAL A 33 -1.08 9.23 4.09
C VAL A 33 -0.97 9.92 5.44
N GLY A 34 -0.51 9.20 6.46
CA GLY A 34 -0.34 9.75 7.80
C GLY A 34 -0.79 8.76 8.86
N GLN A 35 -0.81 9.20 10.12
CA GLN A 35 -1.16 8.33 11.25
C GLN A 35 -2.36 8.83 12.07
N LEU A 36 -3.15 9.72 11.50
CA LEU A 36 -4.26 10.30 12.24
C LEU A 36 -5.62 9.74 11.86
N THR A 37 -5.70 9.02 10.75
CA THR A 37 -6.98 8.54 10.21
C THR A 37 -7.14 7.05 10.51
N THR A 38 -8.26 6.70 11.14
CA THR A 38 -8.60 5.31 11.42
C THR A 38 -9.35 4.69 10.25
N PHE A 39 -9.33 3.37 10.17
CA PHE A 39 -10.17 2.67 9.20
C PHE A 39 -11.66 2.97 9.41
N LYS A 40 -12.07 3.20 10.66
CA LYS A 40 -13.45 3.57 10.95
C LYS A 40 -13.84 4.85 10.24
N GLN A 41 -12.96 5.85 10.23
CA GLN A 41 -13.18 7.10 9.53
C GLN A 41 -13.26 6.91 8.01
N LEU A 42 -12.65 5.82 7.51
CA LEU A 42 -12.67 5.49 6.09
C LEU A 42 -13.85 4.57 5.72
N GLY A 43 -14.72 4.26 6.67
CA GLY A 43 -15.92 3.46 6.40
C GLY A 43 -15.80 1.98 6.71
N PHE A 44 -14.80 1.58 7.48
CA PHE A 44 -14.61 0.18 7.87
C PHE A 44 -14.74 0.03 9.39
N GLU A 45 -14.74 -1.20 9.86
CA GLU A 45 -14.92 -1.46 11.29
C GLU A 45 -13.59 -1.79 11.96
N SER A 46 -12.77 -0.77 12.20
CA SER A 46 -11.53 -0.93 12.93
C SER A 46 -11.03 0.42 13.39
N ASP A 47 -10.47 0.47 14.58
CA ASP A 47 -9.81 1.67 15.11
C ASP A 47 -8.34 1.75 14.69
N LYS A 48 -7.85 0.76 13.96
CA LYS A 48 -6.48 0.79 13.44
C LYS A 48 -6.32 1.93 12.44
N LYS A 49 -5.09 2.37 12.28
CA LYS A 49 -4.75 3.48 11.39
C LYS A 49 -3.80 2.97 10.31
N PRO A 50 -4.19 3.01 9.03
CA PRO A 50 -3.24 2.69 7.97
C PRO A 50 -2.24 3.83 7.81
N ASP A 51 -1.03 3.49 7.36
CA ASP A 51 -0.03 4.53 7.07
C ASP A 51 -0.37 5.28 5.79
N GLY A 52 -0.91 4.59 4.81
CA GLY A 52 -1.37 5.19 3.58
C GLY A 52 -2.42 4.34 2.91
N TRP A 53 -3.24 4.95 2.08
CA TRP A 53 -4.33 4.23 1.41
C TRP A 53 -4.73 4.89 0.11
N TYR A 54 -5.20 4.06 -0.80
CA TYR A 54 -5.96 4.46 -1.97
C TYR A 54 -7.18 3.55 -2.03
N LEU A 55 -8.34 4.14 -1.83
CA LEU A 55 -9.61 3.43 -1.74
C LEU A 55 -10.57 4.03 -2.77
N PRO A 56 -10.51 3.56 -4.03
CA PRO A 56 -11.34 4.14 -5.09
C PRO A 56 -12.82 3.96 -4.79
N LYS A 57 -13.63 4.89 -5.29
CA LYS A 57 -15.08 4.84 -5.09
C LYS A 57 -15.70 3.58 -5.70
N ASN A 58 -15.20 3.18 -6.86
CA ASN A 58 -15.64 1.94 -7.47
C ASN A 58 -14.97 0.78 -6.76
N ARG A 59 -15.76 -0.03 -6.09
CA ARG A 59 -15.25 -1.15 -5.28
C ARG A 59 -14.67 -2.28 -6.13
N ASN A 60 -14.85 -2.26 -7.42
CA ASN A 60 -14.24 -3.22 -8.33
C ASN A 60 -12.85 -2.78 -8.80
N ASP A 61 -12.47 -1.55 -8.53
CA ASP A 61 -11.14 -1.06 -8.83
C ASP A 61 -10.13 -1.50 -7.77
N VAL A 62 -8.85 -1.39 -8.10
CA VAL A 62 -7.77 -1.84 -7.23
C VAL A 62 -7.56 -0.84 -6.10
N ALA A 63 -7.62 -1.33 -4.87
CA ALA A 63 -7.28 -0.55 -3.68
C ALA A 63 -5.82 -0.78 -3.31
N ILE A 64 -5.22 0.19 -2.62
CA ILE A 64 -3.85 0.09 -2.13
C ILE A 64 -3.82 0.37 -0.64
N ILE A 65 -3.11 -0.46 0.12
CA ILE A 65 -2.82 -0.23 1.53
C ILE A 65 -1.31 -0.19 1.70
N LEU A 66 -0.83 0.87 2.32
CA LEU A 66 0.58 1.08 2.61
C LEU A 66 0.84 0.87 4.10
N GLU A 67 1.90 0.14 4.39
CA GLU A 67 2.43 0.00 5.73
C GLU A 67 3.90 0.34 5.69
N THR A 68 4.36 1.21 6.59
CA THR A 68 5.76 1.65 6.61
C THR A 68 6.42 1.31 7.92
N LYS A 69 7.74 1.14 7.85
CA LYS A 69 8.61 0.91 9.01
C LYS A 69 9.86 1.76 8.85
N ASN A 70 10.55 2.04 9.95
CA ASN A 70 11.81 2.75 9.85
C ASN A 70 12.85 1.89 9.12
N SER A 71 13.94 2.51 8.69
CA SER A 71 14.91 1.86 7.80
C SER A 71 15.74 0.77 8.48
N ASN A 72 15.72 0.68 9.81
CA ASN A 72 16.39 -0.40 10.52
C ASN A 72 15.53 -1.65 10.64
N GLU A 73 14.24 -1.57 10.32
CA GLU A 73 13.36 -2.72 10.41
C GLU A 73 13.47 -3.59 9.17
N ASP A 74 13.49 -4.88 9.43
CA ASP A 74 13.46 -5.90 8.37
C ASP A 74 12.00 -6.17 8.01
N ILE A 75 11.59 -5.73 6.83
CA ILE A 75 10.19 -5.87 6.41
C ILE A 75 9.79 -7.31 6.08
N THR A 76 10.75 -8.25 6.09
CA THR A 76 10.41 -9.66 5.92
C THR A 76 10.01 -10.31 7.24
N LYS A 77 10.04 -9.59 8.35
CA LYS A 77 9.59 -10.12 9.64
C LYS A 77 8.10 -10.42 9.60
N LYS A 78 7.75 -11.57 10.14
CA LYS A 78 6.37 -12.04 10.13
C LYS A 78 5.41 -11.07 10.80
N LYS A 79 5.84 -10.41 11.88
CA LYS A 79 4.96 -9.47 12.59
C LYS A 79 4.56 -8.29 11.72
N TRP A 80 5.45 -7.80 10.86
CA TRP A 80 5.13 -6.69 9.96
C TRP A 80 4.25 -7.14 8.81
N ILE A 81 4.50 -8.34 8.29
CA ILE A 81 3.66 -8.94 7.26
C ILE A 81 2.24 -9.16 7.80
N ASN A 82 2.13 -9.67 9.02
CA ASN A 82 0.84 -9.90 9.66
C ASN A 82 0.08 -8.59 9.89
N GLU A 83 0.79 -7.51 10.22
CA GLU A 83 0.17 -6.20 10.39
C GLU A 83 -0.40 -5.70 9.05
N LEU A 84 0.37 -5.82 7.98
CA LEU A 84 -0.13 -5.48 6.64
C LEU A 84 -1.34 -6.34 6.28
N PHE A 85 -1.25 -7.66 6.50
CA PHE A 85 -2.34 -8.58 6.17
C PHE A 85 -3.60 -8.29 6.97
N SER A 86 -3.45 -7.90 8.24
CA SER A 86 -4.58 -7.48 9.05
C SER A 86 -5.28 -6.27 8.44
N ASN A 87 -4.52 -5.32 7.92
CA ASN A 87 -5.08 -4.15 7.26
C ASN A 87 -5.75 -4.51 5.93
N ILE A 88 -5.15 -5.43 5.18
CA ILE A 88 -5.77 -5.94 3.96
C ILE A 88 -7.11 -6.61 4.28
N ASP A 89 -7.17 -7.41 5.35
CA ASP A 89 -8.41 -8.06 5.75
C ASP A 89 -9.50 -7.05 6.07
N ILE A 90 -9.14 -5.94 6.70
CA ILE A 90 -10.12 -4.90 7.03
C ILE A 90 -10.78 -4.36 5.78
N ILE A 91 -10.01 -4.01 4.75
CA ILE A 91 -10.58 -3.42 3.55
C ILE A 91 -11.12 -4.47 2.57
N SER A 92 -10.78 -5.74 2.75
CA SER A 92 -11.27 -6.81 1.88
C SER A 92 -12.78 -7.00 1.99
N ARG A 93 -13.40 -6.41 2.99
CA ARG A 93 -14.87 -6.40 3.09
C ARG A 93 -15.52 -5.65 1.94
N LYS A 94 -14.82 -4.68 1.36
CA LYS A 94 -15.38 -3.84 0.29
C LYS A 94 -14.59 -3.93 -1.01
N TYR A 95 -13.35 -4.38 -0.97
CA TYR A 95 -12.49 -4.46 -2.15
C TYR A 95 -12.01 -5.89 -2.35
N LYS A 96 -12.09 -6.37 -3.59
CA LYS A 96 -11.59 -7.70 -3.95
C LYS A 96 -10.17 -7.66 -4.48
N LYS A 97 -9.75 -6.53 -5.03
CA LYS A 97 -8.43 -6.34 -5.61
C LYS A 97 -7.65 -5.39 -4.74
N ILE A 98 -6.67 -5.89 -4.02
CA ILE A 98 -5.92 -5.09 -3.07
C ILE A 98 -4.42 -5.30 -3.30
N VAL A 99 -3.68 -4.20 -3.45
CA VAL A 99 -2.23 -4.23 -3.41
C VAL A 99 -1.80 -3.77 -2.03
N GLY A 100 -1.06 -4.62 -1.34
CA GLY A 100 -0.44 -4.27 -0.07
C GLY A 100 1.03 -3.95 -0.28
N ILE A 101 1.48 -2.85 0.27
CA ILE A 101 2.87 -2.39 0.14
C ILE A 101 3.48 -2.26 1.52
N LEU A 102 4.60 -2.93 1.73
CA LEU A 102 5.39 -2.84 2.95
C LEU A 102 6.73 -2.21 2.58
N TYR A 103 7.06 -1.08 3.19
CA TYR A 103 8.18 -0.24 2.78
C TYR A 103 8.94 0.30 3.98
N ASN A 104 10.28 0.25 3.93
CA ASN A 104 11.12 0.79 5.01
C ASN A 104 12.07 1.90 4.55
N GLY A 105 11.85 2.44 3.36
CA GLY A 105 12.70 3.47 2.82
C GLY A 105 13.78 2.95 1.87
N TYR A 106 14.10 1.68 1.94
CA TYR A 106 15.13 1.05 1.11
C TYR A 106 14.69 -0.25 0.47
N ASN A 107 13.75 -0.94 1.09
CA ASN A 107 13.24 -2.21 0.58
C ASN A 107 11.73 -2.15 0.52
N ILE A 108 11.18 -2.79 -0.50
CA ILE A 108 9.74 -2.82 -0.74
C ILE A 108 9.34 -4.25 -0.98
N ASP A 109 8.29 -4.69 -0.28
CA ASP A 109 7.62 -5.95 -0.59
C ASP A 109 6.19 -5.61 -1.03
N VAL A 110 5.77 -6.16 -2.15
CA VAL A 110 4.47 -5.91 -2.74
C VAL A 110 3.66 -7.19 -2.73
N TYR A 111 2.44 -7.08 -2.20
CA TYR A 111 1.53 -8.21 -2.09
C TYR A 111 0.29 -7.94 -2.92
N LYS A 112 -0.11 -8.92 -3.71
CA LYS A 112 -1.37 -8.91 -4.43
C LYS A 112 -2.35 -9.69 -3.57
N ASN A 113 -3.27 -8.97 -2.94
CA ASN A 113 -4.03 -9.47 -1.81
C ASN A 113 -3.05 -9.91 -0.71
N LYS A 114 -2.85 -11.18 -0.46
CA LYS A 114 -1.91 -11.65 0.55
C LYS A 114 -0.76 -12.47 -0.03
N GLU A 115 -0.56 -12.38 -1.33
CA GLU A 115 0.51 -13.11 -2.01
C GLU A 115 1.65 -12.20 -2.37
N LEU A 116 2.85 -12.52 -1.92
CA LEU A 116 4.04 -11.75 -2.27
C LEU A 116 4.33 -11.93 -3.76
N ILE A 117 4.32 -10.83 -4.51
CA ILE A 117 4.54 -10.89 -5.95
C ILE A 117 5.79 -10.16 -6.40
N ASN A 118 6.35 -9.28 -5.55
CA ASN A 118 7.51 -8.51 -5.96
C ASN A 118 8.26 -8.00 -4.74
N THR A 119 9.59 -7.97 -4.87
CA THR A 119 10.47 -7.26 -3.94
C THR A 119 11.32 -6.31 -4.75
N ALA A 120 11.54 -5.11 -4.25
CA ALA A 120 12.22 -4.09 -5.01
C ALA A 120 12.97 -3.14 -4.08
N LYS A 121 13.77 -2.26 -4.68
CA LYS A 121 14.51 -1.21 -3.97
C LYS A 121 13.95 0.17 -4.26
N THR A 122 13.15 0.31 -5.31
CA THR A 122 12.61 1.60 -5.74
C THR A 122 11.10 1.54 -5.77
N LEU A 123 10.47 2.44 -5.01
CA LEU A 123 9.02 2.55 -4.98
C LEU A 123 8.54 3.27 -6.24
N GLN A 124 7.44 2.77 -6.81
CA GLN A 124 6.83 3.34 -8.01
C GLN A 124 5.58 4.16 -7.61
N ASP A 125 4.97 4.79 -8.61
CA ASP A 125 3.73 5.54 -8.34
C ASP A 125 2.52 4.61 -8.21
N LYS A 126 1.42 5.18 -7.80
CA LYS A 126 0.16 4.47 -7.56
C LYS A 126 -0.29 3.67 -8.79
N GLN A 127 -0.16 4.25 -9.96
CA GLN A 127 -0.65 3.61 -11.19
C GLN A 127 0.09 2.31 -11.50
N TYR A 128 1.38 2.26 -11.21
CA TYR A 128 2.16 1.03 -11.38
C TYR A 128 1.52 -0.14 -10.63
N TYR A 129 1.12 0.09 -9.37
CA TYR A 129 0.56 -0.96 -8.53
C TYR A 129 -0.87 -1.31 -8.91
N ILE A 130 -1.64 -0.34 -9.35
CA ILE A 130 -2.98 -0.61 -9.89
C ILE A 130 -2.88 -1.52 -11.09
N ASP A 131 -1.91 -1.30 -11.96
CA ASP A 131 -1.74 -2.06 -13.19
C ASP A 131 -1.30 -3.50 -12.96
N LEU A 132 -0.83 -3.84 -11.76
CA LEU A 132 -0.48 -5.22 -11.45
C LEU A 132 -1.67 -6.18 -11.53
N PHE A 133 -2.88 -5.67 -11.42
CA PHE A 133 -4.08 -6.48 -11.58
C PHE A 133 -4.58 -6.53 -13.02
N LYS A 134 -4.11 -5.64 -13.86
CA LYS A 134 -4.64 -5.47 -15.21
C LYS A 134 -4.16 -6.51 -16.21
N ASP A 135 -2.92 -6.91 -16.12
CA ASP A 135 -2.22 -7.46 -17.26
C ASP A 135 -2.10 -8.97 -17.31
N ASN A 136 -2.37 -9.66 -16.22
CA ASN A 136 -2.08 -11.08 -16.15
C ASN A 136 -2.84 -11.91 -17.17
N SER A 137 -4.13 -11.67 -17.31
CA SER A 137 -4.94 -12.44 -18.24
C SER A 137 -4.69 -12.04 -19.69
N ILE A 138 -4.43 -10.76 -19.91
CA ILE A 138 -4.17 -10.24 -21.25
C ILE A 138 -2.85 -10.78 -21.79
N ASP A 139 -1.82 -10.76 -20.96
CA ASP A 139 -0.51 -11.25 -21.33
C ASP A 139 -0.52 -12.74 -21.65
N LYS A 140 -1.24 -13.51 -20.86
CA LYS A 140 -1.40 -14.94 -21.11
C LYS A 140 -2.06 -15.19 -22.47
N ASN A 141 -3.07 -14.42 -22.79
CA ASN A 141 -3.75 -14.55 -24.07
C ASN A 141 -2.83 -14.19 -25.24
N LYS A 142 -2.00 -13.20 -25.07
CA LYS A 142 -1.04 -12.81 -26.09
C LYS A 142 0.00 -13.87 -26.37
N ILE A 143 0.42 -14.56 -25.35
CA ILE A 143 1.42 -15.61 -25.47
C ILE A 143 0.91 -16.76 -26.33
N TYR A 144 -0.38 -17.02 -26.27
CA TYR A 144 -0.99 -18.17 -26.92
C TYR A 144 -1.69 -17.84 -28.22
N SER A 145 -1.77 -16.60 -28.55
CA SER A 145 -2.43 -16.18 -29.79
C SER A 145 -1.45 -16.03 -30.91
#